data_ba659d5df53524597dbcf9b2637cf191
#
_entry.id   ba659d5df53524597dbcf9b2637cf191
#
_cell.length_a   1.000
_cell.length_b   1.000
_cell.length_c   1.000
_cell.angle_alpha   90.00
_cell.angle_beta   90.00
_cell.angle_gamma   90.00
#
_symmetry.space_group_name_H-M   'P 1'
#
loop_
_entity.id
_entity.type
_entity.pdbx_description
1 polymer ?
#
loop_
_entity_poly.entity_id
_entity_poly.type
_entity_poly.pdbx_seq_one_letter_code
_entity_poly.pdbx_strand_id
1 'polypeptide(L)'
;MTTFDVDEVEAAFRRYWQLGAVGEDWDTWCDECFTEDVTYIEHILGAKQGREAVRAWIKETMAEYGGIYTAYEWHMVSPDGRVVVYMQNRRDHPDASQPPIDFPGMTVLQYAGDGKFSLEEDFWSLPEGIETAKRAAAAYREVDPAFPNLRTRRNWGDGPDWARGGATYAESRGATRA
;
A
#
# COMPACT_ATOMS: atom_id res chain seq x y z
N MET A 1 5.41 4.25 28.98
CA MET A 1 5.40 4.04 27.52
C MET A 1 6.22 2.79 27.24
N THR A 2 5.70 1.86 26.49
CA THR A 2 6.45 0.70 26.02
C THR A 2 7.48 1.18 25.01
N THR A 3 8.71 0.71 25.11
CA THR A 3 9.77 1.02 24.17
C THR A 3 10.14 -0.27 23.45
N PHE A 4 10.22 -0.21 22.13
CA PHE A 4 10.59 -1.33 21.26
C PHE A 4 11.98 -1.14 20.70
N ASP A 5 12.60 -2.23 20.26
CA ASP A 5 13.80 -2.17 19.45
C ASP A 5 13.42 -1.61 18.06
N VAL A 6 14.10 -0.53 17.67
CA VAL A 6 13.83 0.14 16.38
C VAL A 6 14.11 -0.80 15.20
N ASP A 7 15.13 -1.65 15.28
CA ASP A 7 15.46 -2.61 14.22
C ASP A 7 14.40 -3.70 14.08
N GLU A 8 13.77 -4.11 15.19
CA GLU A 8 12.64 -5.05 15.18
C GLU A 8 11.42 -4.42 14.49
N VAL A 9 11.08 -3.17 14.86
CA VAL A 9 9.96 -2.44 14.25
C VAL A 9 10.21 -2.20 12.77
N GLU A 10 11.43 -1.85 12.38
CA GLU A 10 11.86 -1.68 11.00
C GLU A 10 11.70 -2.97 10.18
N ALA A 11 12.10 -4.12 10.74
CA ALA A 11 11.94 -5.42 10.09
C ALA A 11 10.46 -5.78 9.89
N ALA A 12 9.62 -5.53 10.90
CA ALA A 12 8.18 -5.72 10.82
C ALA A 12 7.54 -4.83 9.74
N PHE A 13 7.95 -3.55 9.67
CA PHE A 13 7.48 -2.62 8.66
C PHE A 13 7.87 -3.06 7.24
N ARG A 14 9.09 -3.52 7.02
CA ARG A 14 9.51 -4.03 5.70
C ARG A 14 8.69 -5.25 5.29
N ARG A 15 8.41 -6.15 6.22
CA ARG A 15 7.54 -7.30 5.95
C ARG A 15 6.12 -6.88 5.61
N TYR A 16 5.55 -5.96 6.38
CA TYR A 16 4.25 -5.35 6.11
C TYR A 16 4.18 -4.76 4.70
N TRP A 17 5.18 -3.97 4.31
CA TRP A 17 5.23 -3.33 3.00
C TRP A 17 5.35 -4.33 1.85
N GLN A 18 6.21 -5.34 2.01
CA GLN A 18 6.42 -6.37 0.99
C GLN A 18 5.17 -7.23 0.75
N LEU A 19 4.48 -7.61 1.81
CA LEU A 19 3.27 -8.43 1.69
C LEU A 19 2.08 -7.62 1.17
N GLY A 20 1.87 -6.42 1.71
CA GLY A 20 0.75 -5.55 1.37
C GLY A 20 0.99 -4.76 0.09
N ALA A 21 1.76 -3.67 0.17
CA ALA A 21 1.92 -2.69 -0.92
C ALA A 21 2.56 -3.28 -2.18
N VAL A 22 3.54 -4.17 -2.04
CA VAL A 22 4.22 -4.80 -3.17
C VAL A 22 3.49 -6.05 -3.65
N GLY A 23 3.15 -6.94 -2.73
CA GLY A 23 2.66 -8.28 -3.05
C GLY A 23 1.16 -8.39 -3.21
N GLU A 24 0.39 -7.55 -2.54
CA GLU A 24 -1.06 -7.69 -2.37
C GLU A 24 -1.48 -9.11 -1.93
N ASP A 25 -0.62 -9.76 -1.13
CA ASP A 25 -0.93 -11.04 -0.50
C ASP A 25 -1.71 -10.81 0.80
N TRP A 26 -2.96 -10.37 0.63
CA TRP A 26 -3.80 -9.88 1.72
C TRP A 26 -4.05 -10.91 2.82
N ASP A 27 -4.05 -12.19 2.48
CA ASP A 27 -4.23 -13.27 3.46
C ASP A 27 -2.99 -13.38 4.36
N THR A 28 -1.81 -13.53 3.77
CA THR A 28 -0.54 -13.58 4.51
C THR A 28 -0.25 -12.25 5.22
N TRP A 29 -0.53 -11.12 4.56
CA TRP A 29 -0.36 -9.78 5.13
C TRP A 29 -1.16 -9.61 6.43
N CYS A 30 -2.43 -9.99 6.42
CA CYS A 30 -3.26 -9.92 7.63
C CYS A 30 -2.75 -10.86 8.73
N ASP A 31 -2.37 -12.09 8.39
CA ASP A 31 -1.94 -13.09 9.38
C ASP A 31 -0.59 -12.74 10.03
N GLU A 32 0.34 -12.25 9.24
CA GLU A 32 1.70 -11.99 9.72
C GLU A 32 1.89 -10.57 10.28
N CYS A 33 1.15 -9.57 9.76
CA CYS A 33 1.44 -8.17 10.08
C CYS A 33 0.48 -7.54 11.08
N PHE A 34 -0.68 -8.15 11.38
CA PHE A 34 -1.64 -7.56 12.30
C PHE A 34 -1.96 -8.42 13.52
N THR A 35 -2.24 -7.75 14.64
CA THR A 35 -2.85 -8.39 15.80
C THR A 35 -4.29 -8.83 15.49
N GLU A 36 -4.84 -9.76 16.29
CA GLU A 36 -6.23 -10.21 16.09
C GLU A 36 -7.26 -9.09 16.25
N ASP A 37 -6.96 -8.14 17.12
CA ASP A 37 -7.82 -7.01 17.49
C ASP A 37 -7.43 -5.69 16.81
N VAL A 38 -6.65 -5.74 15.71
CA VAL A 38 -6.20 -4.56 14.98
C VAL A 38 -7.34 -3.58 14.68
N THR A 39 -7.05 -2.29 14.80
CA THR A 39 -7.91 -1.22 14.32
C THR A 39 -7.31 -0.66 13.02
N TYR A 40 -8.07 -0.70 11.94
CA TYR A 40 -7.71 -0.08 10.65
C TYR A 40 -8.62 1.11 10.39
N ILE A 41 -8.06 2.29 10.25
CA ILE A 41 -8.81 3.53 10.02
C ILE A 41 -8.46 4.08 8.63
N GLU A 42 -9.43 4.05 7.75
CA GLU A 42 -9.37 4.75 6.49
C GLU A 42 -10.37 5.92 6.56
N HIS A 43 -9.87 7.15 6.59
CA HIS A 43 -10.69 8.34 6.90
C HIS A 43 -11.80 8.62 5.89
N ILE A 44 -11.67 8.11 4.66
CA ILE A 44 -12.66 8.29 3.60
C ILE A 44 -13.63 7.10 3.53
N LEU A 45 -13.13 5.87 3.73
CA LEU A 45 -13.88 4.62 3.54
C LEU A 45 -14.37 4.00 4.85
N GLY A 46 -13.97 4.58 6.00
CA GLY A 46 -14.40 4.16 7.33
C GLY A 46 -13.43 3.24 8.05
N ALA A 47 -13.73 2.90 9.31
CA ALA A 47 -12.87 2.08 10.15
C ALA A 47 -13.31 0.60 10.15
N LYS A 48 -12.33 -0.29 10.35
CA LYS A 48 -12.51 -1.73 10.53
C LYS A 48 -11.87 -2.17 11.85
N GLN A 49 -12.53 -3.05 12.55
CA GLN A 49 -12.05 -3.59 13.83
C GLN A 49 -11.87 -5.10 13.73
N GLY A 50 -10.67 -5.57 14.04
CA GLY A 50 -10.28 -6.97 13.98
C GLY A 50 -9.76 -7.42 12.63
N ARG A 51 -8.76 -8.31 12.66
CA ARG A 51 -7.99 -8.77 11.51
C ARG A 51 -8.85 -9.34 10.37
N GLU A 52 -9.89 -10.12 10.71
CA GLU A 52 -10.76 -10.70 9.69
C GLU A 52 -11.65 -9.66 8.98
N ALA A 53 -12.07 -8.62 9.70
CA ALA A 53 -12.80 -7.51 9.11
C ALA A 53 -11.91 -6.69 8.16
N VAL A 54 -10.64 -6.48 8.54
CA VAL A 54 -9.62 -5.84 7.69
C VAL A 54 -9.37 -6.68 6.44
N ARG A 55 -9.18 -8.00 6.57
CA ARG A 55 -8.96 -8.93 5.46
C ARG A 55 -10.10 -8.89 4.44
N ALA A 56 -11.33 -9.01 4.90
CA ALA A 56 -12.49 -9.00 4.02
C ALA A 56 -12.60 -7.67 3.26
N TRP A 57 -12.44 -6.56 3.99
CA TRP A 57 -12.54 -5.23 3.42
C TRP A 57 -11.42 -4.90 2.42
N ILE A 58 -10.16 -5.19 2.73
CA ILE A 58 -9.05 -4.86 1.83
C ILE A 58 -9.13 -5.67 0.52
N LYS A 59 -9.54 -6.93 0.60
CA LYS A 59 -9.73 -7.78 -0.60
C LYS A 59 -10.83 -7.25 -1.51
N GLU A 60 -11.95 -6.82 -0.95
CA GLU A 60 -13.04 -6.20 -1.69
C GLU A 60 -12.61 -4.86 -2.30
N THR A 61 -12.03 -3.98 -1.51
CA THR A 61 -11.56 -2.66 -1.93
C THR A 61 -10.52 -2.75 -3.05
N MET A 62 -9.49 -3.57 -2.89
CA MET A 62 -8.43 -3.68 -3.89
C MET A 62 -8.85 -4.43 -5.15
N ALA A 63 -9.91 -5.23 -5.10
CA ALA A 63 -10.52 -5.80 -6.31
C ALA A 63 -11.14 -4.71 -7.20
N GLU A 64 -11.73 -3.68 -6.61
CA GLU A 64 -12.30 -2.55 -7.35
C GLU A 64 -11.22 -1.58 -7.85
N TYR A 65 -10.17 -1.35 -7.06
CA TYR A 65 -9.09 -0.40 -7.38
C TYR A 65 -7.85 -1.05 -8.00
N GLY A 66 -8.00 -2.17 -8.67
CA GLY A 66 -6.89 -3.00 -9.19
C GLY A 66 -5.87 -2.33 -10.10
N GLY A 67 -6.10 -1.09 -10.54
CA GLY A 67 -5.12 -0.29 -11.29
C GLY A 67 -4.22 0.59 -10.41
N ILE A 68 -4.52 0.72 -9.11
CA ILE A 68 -3.69 1.47 -8.16
C ILE A 68 -2.65 0.54 -7.54
N TYR A 69 -1.45 1.06 -7.31
CA TYR A 69 -0.44 0.47 -6.43
C TYR A 69 0.24 1.55 -5.62
N THR A 70 0.86 1.17 -4.51
CA THR A 70 1.48 2.11 -3.58
C THR A 70 2.98 2.14 -3.80
N ALA A 71 3.50 3.30 -4.24
CA ALA A 71 4.93 3.53 -4.45
C ALA A 71 5.53 4.23 -3.24
N TYR A 72 6.55 3.61 -2.64
CA TYR A 72 7.26 4.09 -1.46
C TYR A 72 8.06 5.36 -1.75
N GLU A 73 8.05 6.30 -0.79
CA GLU A 73 8.91 7.49 -0.81
C GLU A 73 9.89 7.49 0.38
N TRP A 74 9.38 7.51 1.60
CA TRP A 74 10.16 7.46 2.82
C TRP A 74 9.33 6.98 4.01
N HIS A 75 9.98 6.59 5.09
CA HIS A 75 9.32 6.32 6.36
C HIS A 75 10.19 6.73 7.56
N MET A 76 9.59 6.78 8.72
CA MET A 76 10.24 6.99 10.01
C MET A 76 9.72 5.98 11.02
N VAL A 77 10.63 5.45 11.84
CA VAL A 77 10.32 4.57 12.96
C VAL A 77 10.66 5.29 14.27
N SER A 78 9.73 5.25 15.22
CA SER A 78 9.91 5.81 16.57
C SER A 78 10.09 4.69 17.60
N PRO A 79 10.89 4.90 18.68
CA PRO A 79 11.07 3.91 19.73
C PRO A 79 9.80 3.51 20.50
N ASP A 80 8.73 4.27 20.39
CA ASP A 80 7.41 3.91 20.94
C ASP A 80 6.60 2.98 20.02
N GLY A 81 7.22 2.50 18.93
CA GLY A 81 6.64 1.57 17.98
C GLY A 81 5.79 2.23 16.89
N ARG A 82 5.78 3.56 16.78
CA ARG A 82 5.11 4.22 15.67
C ARG A 82 5.98 4.17 14.41
N VAL A 83 5.32 3.85 13.30
CA VAL A 83 5.88 4.01 11.94
C VAL A 83 5.02 4.98 11.19
N VAL A 84 5.64 5.94 10.52
CA VAL A 84 4.96 6.84 9.59
C VAL A 84 5.59 6.61 8.23
N VAL A 85 4.79 6.23 7.23
CA VAL A 85 5.24 6.08 5.86
C VAL A 85 4.53 7.07 4.94
N TYR A 86 5.30 7.72 4.08
CA TYR A 86 4.81 8.59 3.01
C TYR A 86 5.00 7.89 1.66
N MET A 87 3.96 7.91 0.83
CA MET A 87 3.90 7.15 -0.41
C MET A 87 3.07 7.85 -1.47
N GLN A 88 3.10 7.34 -2.70
CA GLN A 88 2.22 7.73 -3.78
C GLN A 88 1.21 6.61 -4.07
N ASN A 89 -0.07 6.93 -4.09
CA ASN A 89 -1.11 6.09 -4.67
C ASN A 89 -1.06 6.28 -6.19
N ARG A 90 -0.54 5.30 -6.89
CA ARG A 90 -0.03 5.45 -8.26
C ARG A 90 -0.75 4.55 -9.25
N ARG A 91 -0.99 5.10 -10.45
CA ARG A 91 -1.36 4.35 -11.64
C ARG A 91 -0.34 4.65 -12.73
N ASP A 92 0.02 3.64 -13.52
CA ASP A 92 0.82 3.89 -14.71
C ASP A 92 -0.01 4.60 -15.79
N HIS A 93 0.63 5.49 -16.52
CA HIS A 93 0.07 6.02 -17.74
C HIS A 93 0.12 4.94 -18.84
N PRO A 94 -0.90 4.78 -19.73
CA PRO A 94 -0.88 3.78 -20.80
C PRO A 94 0.27 4.01 -21.79
N ASP A 95 0.63 5.26 -22.08
CA ASP A 95 1.88 5.60 -22.75
C ASP A 95 3.03 5.59 -21.73
N ALA A 96 3.95 4.63 -21.88
CA ALA A 96 5.08 4.45 -20.98
C ALA A 96 6.10 5.60 -20.99
N SER A 97 6.03 6.51 -21.97
CA SER A 97 6.88 7.71 -22.03
C SER A 97 6.36 8.85 -21.14
N GLN A 98 5.12 8.75 -20.68
CA GLN A 98 4.49 9.72 -19.79
C GLN A 98 4.73 9.37 -18.32
N PRO A 99 4.77 10.37 -17.43
CA PRO A 99 4.88 10.14 -16.00
C PRO A 99 3.66 9.39 -15.48
N PRO A 100 3.79 8.68 -14.34
CA PRO A 100 2.65 8.05 -13.69
C PRO A 100 1.61 9.10 -13.25
N ILE A 101 0.41 8.62 -13.00
CA ILE A 101 -0.72 9.42 -12.52
C ILE A 101 -0.93 9.05 -11.07
N ASP A 102 -0.58 9.92 -10.14
CA ASP A 102 -0.56 9.63 -8.72
C ASP A 102 -1.06 10.79 -7.84
N PHE A 103 -1.28 10.48 -6.57
CA PHE A 103 -1.56 11.41 -5.50
C PHE A 103 -0.93 10.89 -4.20
N PRO A 104 -0.49 11.79 -3.29
CA PRO A 104 0.20 11.39 -2.08
C PRO A 104 -0.74 10.73 -1.07
N GLY A 105 -0.17 9.85 -0.26
CA GLY A 105 -0.77 9.25 0.91
C GLY A 105 0.23 9.14 2.05
N MET A 106 -0.28 8.95 3.25
CA MET A 106 0.51 8.69 4.45
C MET A 106 -0.21 7.66 5.28
N THR A 107 0.52 6.67 5.77
CA THR A 107 0.02 5.69 6.74
C THR A 107 0.76 5.83 8.06
N VAL A 108 0.03 5.75 9.16
CA VAL A 108 0.56 5.63 10.51
C VAL A 108 0.26 4.24 11.04
N LEU A 109 1.31 3.54 11.49
CA LEU A 109 1.20 2.23 12.11
C LEU A 109 1.61 2.30 13.58
N GLN A 110 0.99 1.46 14.44
CA GLN A 110 1.41 1.25 15.82
C GLN A 110 1.83 -0.21 16.00
N TYR A 111 3.11 -0.42 16.25
CA TYR A 111 3.67 -1.73 16.55
C TYR A 111 3.23 -2.22 17.93
N ALA A 112 2.95 -3.51 18.04
CA ALA A 112 2.44 -4.17 19.24
C ALA A 112 3.36 -5.28 19.78
N GLY A 113 4.46 -5.56 19.08
CA GLY A 113 5.35 -6.69 19.34
C GLY A 113 5.12 -7.87 18.37
N ASP A 114 6.01 -8.84 18.42
CA ASP A 114 5.92 -10.10 17.68
C ASP A 114 5.72 -9.91 16.15
N GLY A 115 6.34 -8.87 15.58
CA GLY A 115 6.23 -8.53 14.16
C GLY A 115 4.88 -7.94 13.73
N LYS A 116 4.01 -7.54 14.66
CA LYS A 116 2.61 -7.19 14.38
C LYS A 116 2.29 -5.74 14.74
N PHE A 117 1.35 -5.17 13.99
CA PHE A 117 0.75 -3.85 14.23
C PHE A 117 -0.68 -3.99 14.77
N SER A 118 -1.01 -3.16 15.78
CA SER A 118 -2.35 -3.08 16.36
C SER A 118 -3.20 -1.93 15.81
N LEU A 119 -2.58 -1.02 15.08
CA LEU A 119 -3.24 0.11 14.42
C LEU A 119 -2.63 0.33 13.04
N GLU A 120 -3.48 0.61 12.08
CA GLU A 120 -3.17 1.28 10.82
C GLU A 120 -4.13 2.44 10.62
N GLU A 121 -3.60 3.60 10.22
CA GLU A 121 -4.39 4.80 9.96
C GLU A 121 -3.90 5.47 8.69
N ASP A 122 -4.79 5.57 7.68
CA ASP A 122 -4.49 6.10 6.35
C ASP A 122 -5.03 7.51 6.15
N PHE A 123 -4.17 8.36 5.59
CA PHE A 123 -4.46 9.75 5.27
C PHE A 123 -4.20 10.03 3.79
N TRP A 124 -5.17 10.54 3.09
CA TRP A 124 -5.04 11.03 1.71
C TRP A 124 -6.13 12.04 1.37
N SER A 125 -5.94 12.77 0.29
CA SER A 125 -6.86 13.82 -0.16
C SER A 125 -7.91 13.25 -1.13
N LEU A 126 -9.16 13.18 -0.71
CA LEU A 126 -10.26 12.76 -1.58
C LEU A 126 -10.39 13.59 -2.87
N PRO A 127 -10.28 14.95 -2.85
CA PRO A 127 -10.30 15.73 -4.07
C PRO A 127 -9.17 15.37 -5.04
N GLU A 128 -7.95 15.13 -4.55
CA GLU A 128 -6.81 14.72 -5.39
C GLU A 128 -6.98 13.31 -5.93
N GLY A 129 -7.47 12.38 -5.13
CA GLY A 129 -7.80 11.03 -5.55
C GLY A 129 -8.84 11.01 -6.69
N ILE A 130 -9.91 11.82 -6.56
CA ILE A 130 -10.94 11.97 -7.61
C ILE A 130 -10.34 12.56 -8.89
N GLU A 131 -9.55 13.63 -8.79
CA GLU A 131 -8.93 14.26 -9.96
C GLU A 131 -7.96 13.31 -10.67
N THR A 132 -7.16 12.57 -9.90
CA THR A 132 -6.25 11.54 -10.41
C THR A 132 -7.01 10.43 -11.13
N ALA A 133 -8.15 9.99 -10.59
CA ALA A 133 -9.00 8.99 -11.24
C ALA A 133 -9.56 9.48 -12.59
N LYS A 134 -9.97 10.75 -12.67
CA LYS A 134 -10.44 11.37 -13.92
C LYS A 134 -9.34 11.46 -14.97
N ARG A 135 -8.13 11.88 -14.56
CA ARG A 135 -6.95 11.94 -15.46
C ARG A 135 -6.59 10.57 -16.01
N ALA A 136 -6.57 9.54 -15.15
CA ALA A 136 -6.33 8.17 -15.57
C ALA A 136 -7.38 7.68 -16.56
N ALA A 137 -8.67 7.89 -16.27
CA ALA A 137 -9.75 7.50 -17.16
C ALA A 137 -9.69 8.22 -18.53
N ALA A 138 -9.26 9.49 -18.57
CA ALA A 138 -9.05 10.22 -19.82
C ALA A 138 -7.89 9.61 -20.63
N ALA A 139 -6.73 9.39 -19.99
CA ALA A 139 -5.56 8.80 -20.63
C ALA A 139 -5.87 7.40 -21.20
N TYR A 140 -6.61 6.56 -20.47
CA TYR A 140 -7.00 5.23 -20.92
C TYR A 140 -7.89 5.31 -22.18
N ARG A 141 -8.87 6.22 -22.20
CA ARG A 141 -9.72 6.39 -23.40
C ARG A 141 -8.97 6.86 -24.63
N GLU A 142 -7.98 7.74 -24.45
CA GLU A 142 -7.23 8.35 -25.55
C GLU A 142 -6.15 7.43 -26.13
N VAL A 143 -5.47 6.67 -25.28
CA VAL A 143 -4.26 5.92 -25.67
C VAL A 143 -4.55 4.43 -25.80
N ASP A 144 -5.13 3.81 -24.78
CA ASP A 144 -5.44 2.37 -24.77
C ASP A 144 -6.62 2.08 -23.82
N PRO A 145 -7.84 1.94 -24.34
CA PRO A 145 -9.01 1.62 -23.52
C PRO A 145 -8.94 0.27 -22.79
N ALA A 146 -8.07 -0.65 -23.23
CA ALA A 146 -7.87 -1.94 -22.57
C ALA A 146 -6.88 -1.89 -21.40
N PHE A 147 -6.12 -0.81 -21.25
CA PHE A 147 -5.06 -0.65 -20.28
C PHE A 147 -5.45 -0.93 -18.83
N PRO A 148 -6.64 -0.55 -18.32
CA PRO A 148 -7.06 -0.84 -16.94
C PRO A 148 -7.02 -2.32 -16.57
N ASN A 149 -7.07 -3.23 -17.56
CA ASN A 149 -7.04 -4.68 -17.34
C ASN A 149 -5.62 -5.26 -17.26
N LEU A 150 -4.58 -4.46 -17.60
CA LEU A 150 -3.20 -4.95 -17.69
C LEU A 150 -2.49 -4.97 -16.33
N ARG A 151 -2.95 -4.21 -15.34
CA ARG A 151 -2.35 -4.11 -13.99
C ARG A 151 -0.82 -3.96 -14.03
N THR A 152 -0.35 -2.96 -14.78
CA THR A 152 1.07 -2.65 -14.84
C THR A 152 1.51 -1.91 -13.59
N ARG A 153 2.79 -2.11 -13.18
CA ARG A 153 3.41 -1.50 -12.01
C ARG A 153 4.86 -1.15 -12.33
N ARG A 154 5.05 -0.22 -13.26
CA ARG A 154 6.37 0.09 -13.82
C ARG A 154 7.14 1.15 -13.05
N ASN A 155 6.43 2.01 -12.31
CA ASN A 155 7.00 3.23 -11.74
C ASN A 155 7.07 3.16 -10.21
N TRP A 156 7.89 2.26 -9.68
CA TRP A 156 8.06 2.08 -8.21
C TRP A 156 8.82 3.22 -7.54
N GLY A 157 9.42 4.16 -8.31
CA GLY A 157 10.27 5.22 -7.76
C GLY A 157 11.68 4.74 -7.41
N ASP A 158 12.41 5.59 -6.68
CA ASP A 158 13.82 5.37 -6.32
C ASP A 158 13.99 4.74 -4.93
N GLY A 159 12.93 4.19 -4.37
CA GLY A 159 12.96 3.50 -3.07
C GLY A 159 13.92 2.32 -3.03
N PRO A 160 14.21 1.78 -1.83
CA PRO A 160 15.09 0.61 -1.69
C PRO A 160 14.48 -0.63 -2.34
N ASP A 161 15.31 -1.63 -2.63
CA ASP A 161 14.88 -2.84 -3.35
C ASP A 161 13.71 -3.58 -2.67
N TRP A 162 13.69 -3.62 -1.33
CA TRP A 162 12.60 -4.24 -0.58
C TRP A 162 11.25 -3.52 -0.75
N ALA A 163 11.25 -2.25 -1.14
CA ALA A 163 10.03 -1.45 -1.31
C ALA A 163 9.50 -1.46 -2.74
N ARG A 164 10.14 -2.18 -3.65
CA ARG A 164 9.78 -2.24 -5.08
C ARG A 164 9.37 -3.65 -5.49
N GLY A 165 8.45 -3.74 -6.43
CA GLY A 165 7.99 -4.99 -7.02
C GLY A 165 8.37 -5.12 -8.50
N GLY A 166 7.83 -6.13 -9.15
CA GLY A 166 7.96 -6.31 -10.60
C GLY A 166 7.14 -5.31 -11.42
N ALA A 167 7.33 -5.35 -12.73
CA ALA A 167 6.65 -4.45 -13.67
C ALA A 167 5.16 -4.79 -13.89
N THR A 168 4.71 -5.96 -13.42
CA THR A 168 3.32 -6.40 -13.46
C THR A 168 2.85 -6.84 -12.08
N TYR A 169 1.55 -6.92 -11.89
CA TYR A 169 0.97 -7.46 -10.66
C TYR A 169 1.45 -8.88 -10.33
N ALA A 170 1.58 -9.74 -11.34
CA ALA A 170 2.03 -11.11 -11.17
C ALA A 170 3.50 -11.19 -10.71
N GLU A 171 4.37 -10.35 -11.29
CA GLU A 171 5.79 -10.25 -10.90
C GLU A 171 5.94 -9.70 -9.48
N SER A 172 5.16 -8.68 -9.11
CA SER A 172 5.17 -8.10 -7.76
C SER A 172 4.78 -9.14 -6.71
N ARG A 173 3.74 -9.94 -6.95
CA ARG A 173 3.36 -11.06 -6.06
C ARG A 173 4.42 -12.15 -5.97
N GLY A 174 5.20 -12.37 -7.01
CA GLY A 174 6.34 -13.29 -6.99
C GLY A 174 7.49 -12.80 -6.11
N ALA A 175 7.73 -11.50 -6.06
CA ALA A 175 8.79 -10.89 -5.26
C ALA A 175 8.60 -11.06 -3.73
N THR A 176 7.37 -11.28 -3.26
CA THR A 176 7.08 -11.46 -1.83
C THR A 176 7.27 -12.89 -1.34
N ARG A 177 7.50 -13.86 -2.23
CA ARG A 177 7.65 -15.29 -1.90
C ARG A 177 9.10 -15.75 -1.78
N ALA A 178 10.05 -14.87 -2.00
CA ALA A 178 11.49 -15.12 -1.84
C ALA A 178 12.00 -14.58 -0.50
#